data_bd070b1fde9bb24fe5e89651c828d856
#
_entry.id   bd070b1fde9bb24fe5e89651c828d856
#
_cell.length_a   1.000
_cell.length_b   1.000
_cell.length_c   1.000
_cell.angle_alpha   90.00
_cell.angle_beta   90.00
_cell.angle_gamma   90.00
#
_symmetry.space_group_name_H-M   'P 1'
#
loop_
_entity.id
_entity.type
_entity.pdbx_description
1 polymer ?
#
loop_
_entity_poly.entity_id
_entity_poly.type
_entity_poly.pdbx_seq_one_letter_code
_entity_poly.pdbx_strand_id
1 'polypeptide(L)'
;MKHLLTLTDLTKNEISNILEVATQMRRIVAANYKKGPQLIGNVVAGIFPSPNLSSTAMQLATTYLSGTPCSVFGINDELGQCHTFDSMGVNTLVINCANDNLAKSFAGKSRCGVINGGSSQYDPIGVLADLMALNARLDGLQNLNVLAVGNRDVNKINELIHCLQLYGSNLIWFLPPDDFVTTRKGIVLDKAETAFAGADAVIDLGLAAFSEAEKYYGSVGGISEAFMDKARIRCPLLGSRYVVDNVGIKEYTHNIVSSRETCYVSVLMAVLYLMHKD
;
A
#
# COMPACT_ATOMS: atom_id res chain seq x y z
N MET A 1 -1.33 -13.81 13.78
CA MET A 1 -0.28 -13.55 12.75
C MET A 1 0.94 -12.99 13.43
N LYS A 2 2.12 -13.59 13.26
CA LYS A 2 3.37 -13.09 13.93
C LYS A 2 4.10 -12.05 13.08
N HIS A 3 4.15 -12.23 11.77
CA HIS A 3 4.84 -11.34 10.83
C HIS A 3 3.94 -11.06 9.62
N LEU A 4 4.13 -9.89 8.98
CA LEU A 4 3.58 -9.56 7.67
C LEU A 4 4.73 -9.12 6.76
N LEU A 5 5.24 -10.03 5.93
CA LEU A 5 6.39 -9.78 5.07
C LEU A 5 6.01 -9.52 3.63
N THR A 6 5.01 -10.23 3.13
CA THR A 6 4.41 -10.10 1.80
C THR A 6 2.95 -10.59 1.84
N LEU A 7 2.12 -10.10 0.92
CA LEU A 7 0.75 -10.56 0.75
C LEU A 7 0.65 -11.87 -0.06
N THR A 8 1.70 -12.23 -0.79
CA THR A 8 1.71 -13.45 -1.60
C THR A 8 1.65 -14.73 -0.77
N ASP A 9 1.97 -14.64 0.51
CA ASP A 9 1.90 -15.76 1.46
C ASP A 9 0.53 -15.87 2.17
N LEU A 10 -0.37 -14.89 1.94
CA LEU A 10 -1.67 -14.83 2.59
C LEU A 10 -2.78 -15.43 1.73
N THR A 11 -3.72 -16.07 2.41
CA THR A 11 -4.97 -16.56 1.82
C THR A 11 -5.99 -15.42 1.66
N LYS A 12 -7.01 -15.65 0.82
CA LYS A 12 -8.15 -14.72 0.68
C LYS A 12 -8.80 -14.39 2.02
N ASN A 13 -8.97 -15.38 2.89
CA ASN A 13 -9.62 -15.20 4.19
C ASN A 13 -8.77 -14.30 5.11
N GLU A 14 -7.46 -14.46 5.11
CA GLU A 14 -6.56 -13.62 5.91
C GLU A 14 -6.57 -12.17 5.41
N ILE A 15 -6.51 -11.95 4.10
CA ILE A 15 -6.63 -10.62 3.51
C ILE A 15 -7.98 -9.99 3.84
N SER A 16 -9.09 -10.74 3.67
CA SER A 16 -10.43 -10.25 3.99
C SER A 16 -10.57 -9.89 5.47
N ASN A 17 -10.00 -10.69 6.38
CA ASN A 17 -10.01 -10.39 7.82
C ASN A 17 -9.22 -9.11 8.14
N ILE A 18 -8.06 -8.89 7.50
CA ILE A 18 -7.30 -7.64 7.68
C ILE A 18 -8.13 -6.44 7.22
N LEU A 19 -8.77 -6.51 6.04
CA LEU A 19 -9.59 -5.44 5.49
C LEU A 19 -10.82 -5.14 6.34
N GLU A 20 -11.47 -6.17 6.90
CA GLU A 20 -12.60 -6.03 7.81
C GLU A 20 -12.19 -5.31 9.10
N VAL A 21 -11.10 -5.76 9.75
CA VAL A 21 -10.56 -5.11 10.96
C VAL A 21 -10.13 -3.68 10.63
N ALA A 22 -9.48 -3.44 9.50
CA ALA A 22 -9.09 -2.10 9.07
C ALA A 22 -10.30 -1.16 8.91
N THR A 23 -11.43 -1.69 8.40
CA THR A 23 -12.68 -0.93 8.31
C THR A 23 -13.22 -0.53 9.69
N GLN A 24 -13.05 -1.38 10.70
CA GLN A 24 -13.38 -1.03 12.08
C GLN A 24 -12.41 0.02 12.65
N MET A 25 -11.10 -0.12 12.38
CA MET A 25 -10.07 0.85 12.80
C MET A 25 -10.27 2.24 12.19
N ARG A 26 -10.82 2.33 10.97
CA ARG A 26 -11.15 3.60 10.33
C ARG A 26 -12.09 4.47 11.18
N ARG A 27 -12.94 3.86 12.00
CA ARG A 27 -13.83 4.60 12.92
C ARG A 27 -13.01 5.35 13.98
N ILE A 28 -11.90 4.78 14.46
CA ILE A 28 -11.01 5.43 15.41
C ILE A 28 -10.32 6.62 14.72
N VAL A 29 -9.84 6.44 13.49
CA VAL A 29 -9.19 7.51 12.72
C VAL A 29 -10.15 8.68 12.44
N ALA A 30 -11.42 8.40 12.20
CA ALA A 30 -12.47 9.41 11.96
C ALA A 30 -13.00 10.07 13.22
N ALA A 31 -12.79 9.49 14.41
CA ALA A 31 -13.33 10.00 15.67
C ALA A 31 -12.63 11.30 16.12
N ASN A 32 -13.33 12.15 16.88
CA ASN A 32 -12.73 13.34 17.51
C ASN A 32 -11.64 12.94 18.53
N TYR A 33 -11.90 11.88 19.30
CA TYR A 33 -10.94 11.29 20.23
C TYR A 33 -10.37 10.01 19.64
N LYS A 34 -9.15 10.11 19.12
CA LYS A 34 -8.47 9.04 18.36
C LYS A 34 -7.69 8.13 19.30
N LYS A 35 -8.37 7.33 20.10
CA LYS A 35 -7.71 6.36 20.99
C LYS A 35 -8.50 5.06 21.10
N GLY A 36 -7.77 3.95 21.01
CA GLY A 36 -8.24 2.60 21.31
C GLY A 36 -7.21 1.88 22.20
N PRO A 37 -7.61 0.92 23.03
CA PRO A 37 -6.75 0.29 24.04
C PRO A 37 -5.90 -0.88 23.51
N GLN A 38 -5.90 -1.15 22.21
CA GLN A 38 -5.42 -2.42 21.63
C GLN A 38 -3.92 -2.67 21.78
N LEU A 39 -3.10 -1.61 21.93
CA LEU A 39 -1.65 -1.71 22.07
C LEU A 39 -1.12 -1.16 23.38
N ILE A 40 -1.95 -1.04 24.42
CA ILE A 40 -1.49 -0.59 25.73
C ILE A 40 -0.33 -1.48 26.21
N GLY A 41 0.81 -0.86 26.57
CA GLY A 41 2.01 -1.55 27.04
C GLY A 41 2.90 -2.10 25.90
N ASN A 42 2.50 -1.98 24.65
CA ASN A 42 3.31 -2.43 23.49
C ASN A 42 4.12 -1.29 22.90
N VAL A 43 5.35 -1.61 22.52
CA VAL A 43 6.29 -0.70 21.83
C VAL A 43 6.40 -1.12 20.36
N VAL A 44 6.16 -0.20 19.45
CA VAL A 44 6.32 -0.39 18.00
C VAL A 44 7.48 0.48 17.53
N ALA A 45 8.54 -0.15 17.04
CA ALA A 45 9.68 0.56 16.47
C ALA A 45 9.63 0.52 14.94
N GLY A 46 9.89 1.67 14.33
CA GLY A 46 10.00 1.81 12.88
C GLY A 46 11.45 1.98 12.44
N ILE A 47 11.87 1.26 11.42
CA ILE A 47 13.16 1.42 10.75
C ILE A 47 12.88 2.00 9.36
N PHE A 48 13.35 3.22 9.11
CA PHE A 48 13.10 3.95 7.87
C PHE A 48 14.40 4.58 7.35
N PRO A 49 14.57 4.74 6.01
CA PRO A 49 15.76 5.40 5.46
C PRO A 49 15.83 6.88 5.87
N SER A 50 14.69 7.54 5.98
CA SER A 50 14.54 8.95 6.39
C SER A 50 13.12 9.20 6.89
N PRO A 51 12.85 10.31 7.59
CA PRO A 51 11.49 10.72 7.90
C PRO A 51 10.63 10.85 6.64
N ASN A 52 9.47 10.16 6.63
CA ASN A 52 8.55 10.13 5.49
C ASN A 52 7.11 9.87 5.95
N LEU A 53 6.16 9.84 5.01
CA LEU A 53 4.75 9.59 5.33
C LEU A 53 4.51 8.19 5.94
N SER A 54 5.29 7.17 5.57
CA SER A 54 5.16 5.84 6.17
C SER A 54 5.59 5.83 7.63
N SER A 55 6.68 6.55 7.98
CA SER A 55 7.10 6.69 9.37
C SER A 55 6.06 7.45 10.20
N THR A 56 5.48 8.50 9.63
CA THR A 56 4.39 9.26 10.28
C THR A 56 3.14 8.40 10.48
N ALA A 57 2.75 7.63 9.46
CA ALA A 57 1.60 6.74 9.53
C ALA A 57 1.79 5.65 10.61
N MET A 58 2.98 5.10 10.74
CA MET A 58 3.32 4.14 11.79
C MET A 58 3.18 4.75 13.18
N GLN A 59 3.69 5.97 13.38
CA GLN A 59 3.55 6.66 14.66
C GLN A 59 2.09 6.94 15.00
N LEU A 60 1.29 7.42 14.03
CA LEU A 60 -0.13 7.66 14.20
C LEU A 60 -0.89 6.37 14.52
N ALA A 61 -0.69 5.31 13.75
CA ALA A 61 -1.36 4.02 13.95
C ALA A 61 -1.08 3.47 15.36
N THR A 62 0.17 3.50 15.80
CA THR A 62 0.57 3.05 17.12
C THR A 62 -0.05 3.90 18.23
N THR A 63 0.01 5.23 18.08
CA THR A 63 -0.54 6.19 19.06
C THR A 63 -2.05 6.05 19.19
N TYR A 64 -2.76 5.87 18.06
CA TYR A 64 -4.22 5.71 18.07
C TYR A 64 -4.67 4.39 18.73
N LEU A 65 -3.80 3.40 18.79
CA LEU A 65 -4.04 2.15 19.53
C LEU A 65 -3.48 2.18 20.97
N SER A 66 -3.02 3.35 21.45
CA SER A 66 -2.42 3.54 22.78
C SER A 66 -1.10 2.78 23.02
N GLY A 67 -0.40 2.42 21.94
CA GLY A 67 0.98 1.91 22.00
C GLY A 67 2.01 3.04 22.06
N THR A 68 3.26 2.67 22.27
CA THR A 68 4.42 3.57 22.28
C THR A 68 5.17 3.48 20.95
N PRO A 69 5.11 4.49 20.07
CA PRO A 69 5.88 4.48 18.83
C PRO A 69 7.31 5.00 19.06
N CYS A 70 8.27 4.42 18.36
CA CYS A 70 9.60 5.01 18.19
C CYS A 70 10.07 4.81 16.74
N SER A 71 11.02 5.63 16.29
CA SER A 71 11.55 5.51 14.92
C SER A 71 13.07 5.66 14.93
N VAL A 72 13.71 4.85 14.11
CA VAL A 72 15.15 4.89 13.84
C VAL A 72 15.33 5.15 12.35
N PHE A 73 16.21 6.07 12.01
CA PHE A 73 16.45 6.49 10.64
C PHE A 73 17.89 6.22 10.22
N GLY A 74 18.10 5.92 8.93
CA GLY A 74 19.42 5.80 8.33
C GLY A 74 20.13 4.48 8.64
N ILE A 75 19.41 3.42 9.06
CA ILE A 75 20.02 2.09 9.25
C ILE A 75 20.24 1.46 7.88
N ASN A 76 21.48 1.14 7.59
CA ASN A 76 21.92 0.34 6.46
C ASN A 76 22.31 -1.04 6.97
N ASP A 77 21.48 -2.06 6.68
CA ASP A 77 21.76 -3.51 6.70
C ASP A 77 22.42 -4.15 7.95
N GLU A 78 22.49 -3.50 9.11
CA GLU A 78 23.12 -4.09 10.28
C GLU A 78 22.20 -5.03 11.07
N LEU A 79 22.23 -6.31 10.71
CA LEU A 79 21.49 -7.39 11.39
C LEU A 79 21.83 -7.56 12.89
N GLY A 80 22.96 -7.01 13.36
CA GLY A 80 23.34 -7.00 14.77
C GLY A 80 22.36 -6.25 15.68
N GLN A 81 21.52 -5.39 15.10
CA GLN A 81 20.56 -4.58 15.84
C GLN A 81 19.27 -5.31 16.24
N CYS A 82 18.96 -6.49 15.67
CA CYS A 82 17.76 -7.26 16.04
C CYS A 82 17.70 -7.52 17.54
N HIS A 83 18.79 -8.02 18.12
CA HIS A 83 18.87 -8.33 19.55
C HIS A 83 18.82 -7.08 20.43
N THR A 84 19.24 -5.93 19.89
CA THR A 84 19.14 -4.65 20.58
C THR A 84 17.68 -4.24 20.76
N PHE A 85 16.84 -4.35 19.72
CA PHE A 85 15.41 -4.07 19.82
C PHE A 85 14.70 -5.03 20.78
N ASP A 86 15.03 -6.33 20.72
CA ASP A 86 14.50 -7.33 21.67
C ASP A 86 14.86 -6.96 23.12
N SER A 87 16.09 -6.50 23.37
CA SER A 87 16.58 -6.13 24.71
C SER A 87 15.96 -4.81 25.20
N MET A 88 15.57 -3.91 24.31
CA MET A 88 14.87 -2.66 24.62
C MET A 88 13.37 -2.86 24.87
N GLY A 89 12.86 -4.08 24.76
CA GLY A 89 11.44 -4.38 24.99
C GLY A 89 10.53 -3.97 23.83
N VAL A 90 11.06 -3.88 22.61
CA VAL A 90 10.23 -3.66 21.39
C VAL A 90 9.41 -4.91 21.12
N ASN A 91 8.13 -4.74 20.84
CA ASN A 91 7.19 -5.82 20.53
C ASN A 91 7.00 -6.03 19.03
N THR A 92 7.03 -4.95 18.25
CA THR A 92 6.88 -4.99 16.79
C THR A 92 7.85 -4.05 16.10
N LEU A 93 8.40 -4.51 14.97
CA LEU A 93 9.24 -3.76 14.07
C LEU A 93 8.48 -3.50 12.75
N VAL A 94 8.43 -2.24 12.32
CA VAL A 94 7.96 -1.85 10.98
C VAL A 94 9.19 -1.43 10.18
N ILE A 95 9.53 -2.19 9.14
CA ILE A 95 10.78 -2.00 8.38
C ILE A 95 10.45 -1.51 6.98
N ASN A 96 10.88 -0.29 6.65
CA ASN A 96 10.83 0.26 5.30
C ASN A 96 12.28 0.43 4.82
N CYS A 97 12.71 -0.42 3.91
CA CYS A 97 14.08 -0.45 3.40
C CYS A 97 14.09 -1.03 1.98
N ALA A 98 14.94 -0.49 1.11
CA ALA A 98 15.08 -1.00 -0.26
C ALA A 98 15.54 -2.48 -0.32
N ASN A 99 16.22 -2.97 0.70
CA ASN A 99 16.64 -4.38 0.77
C ASN A 99 15.47 -5.29 1.14
N ASP A 100 14.98 -6.07 0.17
CA ASP A 100 13.85 -7.01 0.33
C ASP A 100 14.08 -8.09 1.40
N ASN A 101 15.34 -8.44 1.66
CA ASN A 101 15.70 -9.48 2.62
C ASN A 101 15.77 -8.97 4.06
N LEU A 102 15.81 -7.66 4.30
CA LEU A 102 16.01 -7.12 5.65
C LEU A 102 14.87 -7.51 6.59
N ALA A 103 13.62 -7.25 6.22
CA ALA A 103 12.45 -7.62 7.03
C ALA A 103 12.40 -9.14 7.29
N LYS A 104 12.69 -9.95 6.28
CA LYS A 104 12.75 -11.42 6.40
C LYS A 104 13.85 -11.88 7.36
N SER A 105 15.02 -11.27 7.29
CA SER A 105 16.14 -11.57 8.18
C SER A 105 15.83 -11.21 9.64
N PHE A 106 15.18 -10.06 9.87
CA PHE A 106 14.73 -9.68 11.21
C PHE A 106 13.64 -10.63 11.73
N ALA A 107 12.67 -11.02 10.91
CA ALA A 107 11.64 -11.98 11.29
C ALA A 107 12.20 -13.34 11.72
N GLY A 108 13.32 -13.76 11.11
CA GLY A 108 14.00 -15.02 11.47
C GLY A 108 14.89 -14.97 12.71
N LYS A 109 15.26 -13.78 13.19
CA LYS A 109 16.24 -13.61 14.27
C LYS A 109 15.70 -12.89 15.50
N SER A 110 14.71 -12.00 15.36
CA SER A 110 14.11 -11.23 16.44
C SER A 110 12.92 -11.97 17.06
N ARG A 111 12.68 -11.68 18.35
CA ARG A 111 11.45 -12.09 19.05
C ARG A 111 10.27 -11.20 18.67
N CYS A 112 10.55 -9.98 18.20
CA CYS A 112 9.52 -9.02 17.79
C CYS A 112 8.67 -9.54 16.64
N GLY A 113 7.43 -9.10 16.56
CA GLY A 113 6.66 -9.14 15.33
C GLY A 113 7.34 -8.27 14.26
N VAL A 114 7.27 -8.65 12.98
CA VAL A 114 7.89 -7.86 11.89
C VAL A 114 6.86 -7.56 10.81
N ILE A 115 6.75 -6.29 10.44
CA ILE A 115 5.94 -5.79 9.33
C ILE A 115 6.89 -5.22 8.27
N ASN A 116 6.77 -5.69 7.05
CA ASN A 116 7.37 -5.03 5.90
C ASN A 116 6.57 -3.73 5.59
N GLY A 117 7.17 -2.59 5.86
CA GLY A 117 6.61 -1.26 5.62
C GLY A 117 6.90 -0.70 4.23
N GLY A 118 7.39 -1.56 3.31
CA GLY A 118 7.76 -1.24 1.93
C GLY A 118 9.24 -1.53 1.64
N SER A 119 9.49 -2.24 0.54
CA SER A 119 10.81 -2.61 0.03
C SER A 119 10.88 -2.43 -1.49
N SER A 120 11.95 -2.87 -2.15
CA SER A 120 12.08 -2.73 -3.61
C SER A 120 11.06 -3.55 -4.39
N GLN A 121 10.58 -4.68 -3.84
CA GLN A 121 9.66 -5.59 -4.55
C GLN A 121 8.29 -5.74 -3.86
N TYR A 122 8.11 -5.25 -2.64
CA TYR A 122 6.91 -5.47 -1.83
C TYR A 122 6.47 -4.18 -1.12
N ASP A 123 5.16 -3.94 -1.08
CA ASP A 123 4.53 -2.90 -0.26
C ASP A 123 3.20 -3.42 0.30
N PRO A 124 3.22 -4.39 1.21
CA PRO A 124 2.00 -5.05 1.67
C PRO A 124 1.00 -4.09 2.32
N ILE A 125 1.47 -3.09 3.06
CA ILE A 125 0.58 -2.09 3.69
C ILE A 125 -0.03 -1.17 2.64
N GLY A 126 0.77 -0.73 1.65
CA GLY A 126 0.28 0.10 0.55
C GLY A 126 -0.75 -0.61 -0.30
N VAL A 127 -0.52 -1.88 -0.65
CA VAL A 127 -1.47 -2.69 -1.43
C VAL A 127 -2.76 -2.92 -0.65
N LEU A 128 -2.71 -3.28 0.62
CA LEU A 128 -3.91 -3.43 1.46
C LEU A 128 -4.69 -2.12 1.58
N ALA A 129 -4.00 -0.97 1.65
CA ALA A 129 -4.65 0.34 1.68
C ALA A 129 -5.35 0.65 0.35
N ASP A 130 -4.74 0.31 -0.78
CA ASP A 130 -5.34 0.44 -2.11
C ASP A 130 -6.58 -0.45 -2.23
N LEU A 131 -6.50 -1.72 -1.82
CA LEU A 131 -7.64 -2.66 -1.81
C LEU A 131 -8.76 -2.18 -0.88
N MET A 132 -8.44 -1.67 0.31
CA MET A 132 -9.44 -1.13 1.24
C MET A 132 -10.17 0.09 0.64
N ALA A 133 -9.44 0.99 -0.02
CA ALA A 133 -10.02 2.16 -0.66
C ALA A 133 -10.93 1.77 -1.84
N LEU A 134 -10.51 0.80 -2.67
CA LEU A 134 -11.32 0.25 -3.75
C LEU A 134 -12.56 -0.47 -3.23
N ASN A 135 -12.41 -1.34 -2.23
CA ASN A 135 -13.52 -2.08 -1.63
C ASN A 135 -14.61 -1.15 -1.10
N ALA A 136 -14.21 -0.06 -0.43
CA ALA A 136 -15.14 0.93 0.08
C ALA A 136 -15.85 1.74 -1.02
N ARG A 137 -15.26 1.86 -2.22
CA ARG A 137 -15.80 2.65 -3.32
C ARG A 137 -16.64 1.83 -4.30
N LEU A 138 -16.28 0.56 -4.50
CA LEU A 138 -16.88 -0.33 -5.50
C LEU A 138 -17.82 -1.38 -4.89
N ASP A 139 -18.03 -1.32 -3.57
CA ASP A 139 -18.86 -2.28 -2.82
C ASP A 139 -18.43 -3.74 -3.06
N GLY A 140 -17.13 -3.96 -3.11
CA GLY A 140 -16.52 -5.27 -3.29
C GLY A 140 -15.26 -5.23 -4.16
N LEU A 141 -14.55 -6.36 -4.17
CA LEU A 141 -13.33 -6.54 -4.96
C LEU A 141 -13.48 -7.65 -6.02
N GLN A 142 -14.69 -8.19 -6.22
CA GLN A 142 -14.93 -9.36 -7.06
C GLN A 142 -15.11 -8.96 -8.53
N ASN A 143 -14.46 -9.72 -9.42
CA ASN A 143 -14.65 -9.63 -10.87
C ASN A 143 -14.38 -8.24 -11.46
N LEU A 144 -13.42 -7.52 -10.90
CA LEU A 144 -13.00 -6.19 -11.37
C LEU A 144 -11.90 -6.29 -12.42
N ASN A 145 -11.88 -5.33 -13.34
CA ASN A 145 -10.74 -5.01 -14.19
C ASN A 145 -10.07 -3.76 -13.65
N VAL A 146 -8.97 -3.93 -12.93
CA VAL A 146 -8.21 -2.83 -12.33
C VAL A 146 -7.08 -2.46 -13.27
N LEU A 147 -7.01 -1.19 -13.66
CA LEU A 147 -5.93 -0.65 -14.49
C LEU A 147 -4.86 -0.03 -13.60
N ALA A 148 -3.62 -0.50 -13.71
CA ALA A 148 -2.44 0.16 -13.16
C ALA A 148 -1.72 0.93 -14.26
N VAL A 149 -1.41 2.19 -14.02
CA VAL A 149 -0.73 3.07 -14.99
C VAL A 149 0.60 3.54 -14.44
N GLY A 150 1.67 3.35 -15.22
CA GLY A 150 3.00 3.85 -14.87
C GLY A 150 3.97 2.78 -14.38
N ASN A 151 5.19 3.20 -14.03
CA ASN A 151 6.33 2.33 -13.76
C ASN A 151 7.19 2.76 -12.55
N ARG A 152 6.73 3.69 -11.73
CA ARG A 152 7.49 4.14 -10.56
C ARG A 152 7.27 3.21 -9.35
N ASP A 153 6.03 3.03 -8.90
CA ASP A 153 5.69 2.23 -7.72
C ASP A 153 5.45 0.75 -8.10
N VAL A 154 6.36 0.18 -8.86
CA VAL A 154 6.26 -1.20 -9.39
C VAL A 154 6.36 -2.28 -8.31
N ASN A 155 6.87 -1.95 -7.14
CA ASN A 155 6.98 -2.86 -6.00
C ASN A 155 5.62 -3.41 -5.52
N LYS A 156 4.52 -2.72 -5.84
CA LYS A 156 3.16 -3.17 -5.50
C LYS A 156 2.58 -4.21 -6.46
N ILE A 157 3.08 -4.28 -7.69
CA ILE A 157 2.40 -4.98 -8.79
C ILE A 157 2.19 -6.45 -8.50
N ASN A 158 3.20 -7.16 -8.03
CA ASN A 158 3.11 -8.60 -7.78
C ASN A 158 2.06 -8.92 -6.70
N GLU A 159 2.03 -8.12 -5.64
CA GLU A 159 1.07 -8.27 -4.54
C GLU A 159 -0.34 -7.86 -4.97
N LEU A 160 -0.49 -6.78 -5.78
CA LEU A 160 -1.77 -6.39 -6.37
C LEU A 160 -2.35 -7.49 -7.26
N ILE A 161 -1.53 -8.06 -8.16
CA ILE A 161 -1.94 -9.18 -9.03
C ILE A 161 -2.42 -10.34 -8.18
N HIS A 162 -1.62 -10.76 -7.19
CA HIS A 162 -1.97 -11.88 -6.31
C HIS A 162 -3.30 -11.62 -5.60
N CYS A 163 -3.43 -10.49 -4.93
CA CYS A 163 -4.63 -10.16 -4.17
C CYS A 163 -5.87 -10.06 -5.06
N LEU A 164 -5.79 -9.38 -6.21
CA LEU A 164 -6.92 -9.26 -7.13
C LEU A 164 -7.35 -10.63 -7.68
N GLN A 165 -6.41 -11.51 -8.02
CA GLN A 165 -6.70 -12.86 -8.48
C GLN A 165 -7.44 -13.70 -7.44
N LEU A 166 -7.16 -13.53 -6.13
CA LEU A 166 -7.91 -14.19 -5.05
C LEU A 166 -9.40 -13.80 -5.03
N TYR A 167 -9.74 -12.62 -5.56
CA TYR A 167 -11.12 -12.14 -5.70
C TYR A 167 -11.71 -12.38 -7.10
N GLY A 168 -11.00 -13.09 -7.99
CA GLY A 168 -11.44 -13.30 -9.37
C GLY A 168 -11.33 -12.04 -10.24
N SER A 169 -10.56 -11.05 -9.81
CA SER A 169 -10.33 -9.78 -10.49
C SER A 169 -9.01 -9.80 -11.25
N ASN A 170 -8.90 -8.94 -12.27
CA ASN A 170 -7.74 -8.84 -13.13
C ASN A 170 -7.00 -7.52 -12.92
N LEU A 171 -5.66 -7.56 -13.04
CA LEU A 171 -4.85 -6.37 -13.21
C LEU A 171 -4.47 -6.21 -14.68
N ILE A 172 -4.79 -5.05 -15.23
CA ILE A 172 -4.31 -4.57 -16.52
C ILE A 172 -3.20 -3.56 -16.20
N TRP A 173 -2.05 -3.69 -16.85
CA TRP A 173 -0.92 -2.80 -16.61
C TRP A 173 -0.56 -2.04 -17.88
N PHE A 174 -0.65 -0.72 -17.81
CA PHE A 174 -0.27 0.20 -18.87
C PHE A 174 1.06 0.86 -18.53
N LEU A 175 2.12 0.47 -19.23
CA LEU A 175 3.50 0.89 -18.98
C LEU A 175 4.31 0.99 -20.28
N PRO A 176 5.48 1.69 -20.24
CA PRO A 176 6.41 1.74 -21.35
C PRO A 176 6.86 0.35 -21.81
N PRO A 177 6.94 0.09 -23.14
CA PRO A 177 7.32 -1.21 -23.67
C PRO A 177 8.71 -1.68 -23.24
N ASP A 178 9.64 -0.75 -23.03
CA ASP A 178 11.02 -1.04 -22.63
C ASP A 178 11.15 -1.57 -21.19
N ASP A 179 10.10 -1.38 -20.39
CA ASP A 179 10.02 -1.85 -18.99
C ASP A 179 9.45 -3.28 -18.87
N PHE A 180 9.26 -3.98 -19.98
CA PHE A 180 8.75 -5.36 -19.97
C PHE A 180 9.68 -6.31 -19.22
N VAL A 181 9.37 -6.55 -17.95
CA VAL A 181 9.99 -7.63 -17.19
C VAL A 181 9.20 -8.91 -17.44
N THR A 182 9.84 -9.86 -18.07
CA THR A 182 9.28 -11.11 -18.64
C THR A 182 8.64 -12.08 -17.63
N THR A 183 8.55 -11.74 -16.35
CA THR A 183 8.12 -12.65 -15.27
C THR A 183 6.77 -12.31 -14.63
N ARG A 184 6.03 -11.31 -15.13
CA ARG A 184 4.82 -10.81 -14.46
C ARG A 184 3.53 -11.41 -15.01
N LYS A 185 2.63 -11.83 -14.11
CA LYS A 185 1.36 -12.51 -14.43
C LYS A 185 0.21 -11.58 -14.81
N GLY A 186 0.43 -10.27 -14.96
CA GLY A 186 -0.61 -9.32 -15.35
C GLY A 186 -0.75 -9.18 -16.87
N ILE A 187 -1.86 -8.61 -17.33
CA ILE A 187 -2.08 -8.24 -18.72
C ILE A 187 -1.38 -6.91 -18.97
N VAL A 188 -0.38 -6.88 -19.85
CA VAL A 188 0.36 -5.67 -20.19
C VAL A 188 -0.15 -5.10 -21.51
N LEU A 189 -0.45 -3.80 -21.54
CA LEU A 189 -0.93 -3.08 -22.73
C LEU A 189 -0.08 -1.84 -22.97
N ASP A 190 0.08 -1.49 -24.25
CA ASP A 190 0.87 -0.35 -24.72
C ASP A 190 0.01 0.78 -25.32
N LYS A 191 -1.32 0.58 -25.43
CA LYS A 191 -2.27 1.55 -26.01
C LYS A 191 -3.29 2.00 -24.98
N ALA A 192 -3.35 3.31 -24.75
CA ALA A 192 -4.28 3.92 -23.81
C ALA A 192 -5.74 3.59 -24.10
N GLU A 193 -6.14 3.58 -25.39
CA GLU A 193 -7.51 3.30 -25.82
C GLU A 193 -7.99 1.93 -25.33
N THR A 194 -7.11 0.94 -25.38
CA THR A 194 -7.43 -0.44 -24.95
C THR A 194 -7.27 -0.61 -23.45
N ALA A 195 -6.29 0.06 -22.85
CA ALA A 195 -5.98 -0.07 -21.44
C ALA A 195 -7.09 0.51 -20.54
N PHE A 196 -7.56 1.73 -20.86
CA PHE A 196 -8.61 2.38 -20.08
C PHE A 196 -10.02 1.82 -20.38
N ALA A 197 -10.23 1.20 -21.55
CA ALA A 197 -11.55 0.73 -21.97
C ALA A 197 -12.14 -0.28 -20.97
N GLY A 198 -13.24 0.11 -20.32
CA GLY A 198 -13.98 -0.74 -19.40
C GLY A 198 -13.30 -0.99 -18.05
N ALA A 199 -12.25 -0.24 -17.68
CA ALA A 199 -11.64 -0.31 -16.37
C ALA A 199 -12.64 0.04 -15.27
N ASP A 200 -12.71 -0.78 -14.22
CA ASP A 200 -13.53 -0.58 -13.03
C ASP A 200 -12.86 0.36 -12.03
N ALA A 201 -11.53 0.39 -12.02
CA ALA A 201 -10.71 1.27 -11.20
C ALA A 201 -9.38 1.56 -11.89
N VAL A 202 -8.80 2.72 -11.61
CA VAL A 202 -7.47 3.12 -12.09
C VAL A 202 -6.57 3.40 -10.89
N ILE A 203 -5.38 2.79 -10.90
CA ILE A 203 -4.30 3.03 -9.93
C ILE A 203 -3.14 3.68 -10.66
N ASP A 204 -2.85 4.93 -10.31
CA ASP A 204 -1.68 5.62 -10.79
C ASP A 204 -0.44 5.24 -9.98
N LEU A 205 0.48 4.52 -10.60
CA LEU A 205 1.75 4.11 -10.01
C LEU A 205 2.85 5.17 -10.14
N GLY A 206 2.57 6.27 -10.81
CA GLY A 206 3.55 7.27 -11.16
C GLY A 206 4.44 6.86 -12.36
N LEU A 207 5.02 7.86 -13.01
CA LEU A 207 5.99 7.67 -14.10
C LEU A 207 7.41 7.92 -13.59
N ALA A 208 8.33 7.04 -13.94
CA ALA A 208 9.75 7.22 -13.66
C ALA A 208 10.37 8.34 -14.52
N ALA A 209 9.88 8.49 -15.76
CA ALA A 209 10.30 9.53 -16.70
C ALA A 209 9.12 10.40 -17.12
N PHE A 210 9.17 11.70 -16.81
CA PHE A 210 8.13 12.67 -17.21
C PHE A 210 8.03 12.91 -18.72
N SER A 211 9.07 12.59 -19.49
CA SER A 211 9.07 12.70 -20.96
C SER A 211 7.99 11.84 -21.64
N GLU A 212 7.45 10.86 -20.94
CA GLU A 212 6.42 9.96 -21.47
C GLU A 212 5.01 10.28 -20.94
N ALA A 213 4.86 11.35 -20.13
CA ALA A 213 3.60 11.67 -19.48
C ALA A 213 2.41 11.81 -20.46
N GLU A 214 2.61 12.45 -21.61
CA GLU A 214 1.54 12.62 -22.61
C GLU A 214 1.02 11.29 -23.14
N LYS A 215 1.90 10.30 -23.35
CA LYS A 215 1.52 8.97 -23.84
C LYS A 215 0.70 8.18 -22.82
N TYR A 216 1.13 8.18 -21.55
CA TYR A 216 0.53 7.33 -20.51
C TYR A 216 -0.55 8.03 -19.69
N TYR A 217 -0.51 9.33 -19.61
CA TYR A 217 -1.47 10.13 -18.87
C TYR A 217 -2.43 10.93 -19.76
N GLY A 218 -2.08 11.11 -21.03
CA GLY A 218 -2.82 12.01 -21.91
C GLY A 218 -2.60 13.49 -21.60
N SER A 219 -1.74 13.81 -20.64
CA SER A 219 -1.31 15.17 -20.31
C SER A 219 0.00 15.16 -19.53
N VAL A 220 0.70 16.28 -19.50
CA VAL A 220 1.94 16.46 -18.71
C VAL A 220 1.66 16.51 -17.21
N GLY A 221 0.42 16.84 -16.81
CA GLY A 221 0.05 17.07 -15.41
C GLY A 221 -0.57 15.86 -14.67
N GLY A 222 -0.69 14.69 -15.31
CA GLY A 222 -1.32 13.50 -14.73
C GLY A 222 -2.32 12.84 -15.67
N ILE A 223 -3.03 11.81 -15.23
CA ILE A 223 -4.03 11.11 -16.04
C ILE A 223 -5.12 12.09 -16.45
N SER A 224 -5.32 12.26 -17.76
CA SER A 224 -6.28 13.19 -18.31
C SER A 224 -7.72 12.71 -18.14
N GLU A 225 -8.66 13.64 -18.07
CA GLU A 225 -10.09 13.34 -18.05
C GLU A 225 -10.50 12.55 -19.29
N ALA A 226 -9.96 12.87 -20.47
CA ALA A 226 -10.22 12.16 -21.72
C ALA A 226 -9.82 10.67 -21.68
N PHE A 227 -8.83 10.30 -20.87
CA PHE A 227 -8.47 8.89 -20.63
C PHE A 227 -9.42 8.25 -19.63
N MET A 228 -9.78 8.95 -18.56
CA MET A 228 -10.74 8.47 -17.57
C MET A 228 -12.16 8.28 -18.17
N ASP A 229 -12.57 9.08 -19.15
CA ASP A 229 -13.85 8.94 -19.85
C ASP A 229 -13.99 7.62 -20.63
N LYS A 230 -12.88 6.96 -20.94
CA LYS A 230 -12.88 5.63 -21.59
C LYS A 230 -13.12 4.49 -20.57
N ALA A 231 -12.90 4.74 -19.30
CA ALA A 231 -13.19 3.80 -18.23
C ALA A 231 -14.69 3.72 -17.93
N ARG A 232 -15.09 2.86 -17.02
CA ARG A 232 -16.49 2.79 -16.58
C ARG A 232 -16.93 4.07 -15.89
N ILE A 233 -18.23 4.36 -15.98
CA ILE A 233 -18.83 5.52 -15.32
C ILE A 233 -18.51 5.50 -13.82
N ARG A 234 -18.04 6.63 -13.29
CA ARG A 234 -17.64 6.80 -11.89
C ARG A 234 -16.43 5.94 -11.47
N CYS A 235 -15.58 5.54 -12.41
CA CYS A 235 -14.36 4.79 -12.14
C CYS A 235 -13.50 5.50 -11.09
N PRO A 236 -13.20 4.88 -9.95
CA PRO A 236 -12.32 5.49 -8.96
C PRO A 236 -10.89 5.58 -9.46
N LEU A 237 -10.25 6.70 -9.16
CA LEU A 237 -8.83 6.93 -9.40
C LEU A 237 -8.08 6.99 -8.06
N LEU A 238 -7.15 6.05 -7.88
CA LEU A 238 -6.14 6.11 -6.81
C LEU A 238 -4.83 6.63 -7.41
N GLY A 239 -4.10 7.43 -6.62
CA GLY A 239 -2.79 7.90 -7.01
C GLY A 239 -1.70 7.39 -6.08
N SER A 240 -0.47 7.36 -6.57
CA SER A 240 0.70 7.29 -5.71
C SER A 240 0.81 8.61 -4.92
N ARG A 241 1.47 8.57 -3.76
CA ARG A 241 1.68 9.75 -2.89
C ARG A 241 2.33 10.94 -3.60
N TYR A 242 2.95 10.71 -4.75
CA TYR A 242 3.69 11.72 -5.52
C TYR A 242 2.85 12.43 -6.59
N VAL A 243 1.63 11.96 -6.86
CA VAL A 243 0.75 12.48 -7.92
C VAL A 243 -0.24 13.55 -7.39
N VAL A 244 -0.25 13.81 -6.09
CA VAL A 244 -1.23 14.69 -5.43
C VAL A 244 -1.16 16.16 -5.89
N ASP A 245 -0.06 16.59 -6.52
CA ASP A 245 0.13 17.98 -6.95
C ASP A 245 -0.26 18.27 -8.41
N ASN A 246 -0.76 17.29 -9.14
CA ASN A 246 -1.16 17.45 -10.52
C ASN A 246 -2.54 18.11 -10.64
N VAL A 247 -2.58 19.26 -11.28
CA VAL A 247 -3.76 20.16 -11.38
C VAL A 247 -4.97 19.47 -12.01
N GLY A 248 -4.77 18.58 -13.00
CA GLY A 248 -5.87 17.89 -13.70
C GLY A 248 -6.61 16.85 -12.85
N ILE A 249 -5.94 16.19 -11.91
CA ILE A 249 -6.54 15.14 -11.07
C ILE A 249 -7.37 15.71 -9.90
N LYS A 250 -7.08 16.93 -9.45
CA LYS A 250 -7.82 17.56 -8.33
C LYS A 250 -9.29 17.78 -8.65
N GLU A 251 -9.63 17.93 -9.90
CA GLU A 251 -11.00 18.21 -10.37
C GLU A 251 -11.81 16.93 -10.63
N TYR A 252 -11.16 15.76 -10.76
CA TYR A 252 -11.87 14.52 -10.98
C TYR A 252 -12.67 14.10 -9.74
N THR A 253 -14.00 14.11 -9.85
CA THR A 253 -14.94 13.89 -8.73
C THR A 253 -14.85 12.49 -8.08
N HIS A 254 -14.27 11.52 -8.77
CA HIS A 254 -14.08 10.15 -8.30
C HIS A 254 -12.65 9.86 -7.86
N ASN A 255 -11.84 10.90 -7.66
CA ASN A 255 -10.51 10.78 -7.07
C ASN A 255 -10.62 10.38 -5.60
N ILE A 256 -10.01 9.24 -5.23
CA ILE A 256 -10.04 8.71 -3.85
C ILE A 256 -8.66 8.68 -3.19
N VAL A 257 -7.69 9.43 -3.72
CA VAL A 257 -6.31 9.49 -3.20
C VAL A 257 -6.27 9.88 -1.72
N SER A 258 -7.02 10.92 -1.31
CA SER A 258 -7.05 11.34 0.10
C SER A 258 -7.68 10.30 1.04
N SER A 259 -8.64 9.52 0.56
CA SER A 259 -9.23 8.44 1.36
C SER A 259 -8.27 7.27 1.53
N ARG A 260 -7.36 7.05 0.58
CA ARG A 260 -6.30 6.05 0.65
C ARG A 260 -5.36 6.26 1.82
N GLU A 261 -4.98 7.50 2.12
CA GLU A 261 -4.08 7.79 3.26
C GLU A 261 -4.74 7.43 4.60
N THR A 262 -6.03 7.67 4.73
CA THR A 262 -6.82 7.19 5.89
C THR A 262 -6.86 5.66 5.94
N CYS A 263 -6.99 5.00 4.79
CA CYS A 263 -6.94 3.53 4.70
C CYS A 263 -5.55 3.01 5.09
N TYR A 264 -4.46 3.66 4.70
CA TYR A 264 -3.10 3.24 5.05
C TYR A 264 -2.88 3.19 6.57
N VAL A 265 -3.27 4.24 7.29
CA VAL A 265 -3.22 4.26 8.77
C VAL A 265 -4.11 3.17 9.35
N SER A 266 -5.34 3.02 8.84
CA SER A 266 -6.31 2.04 9.34
C SER A 266 -5.85 0.60 9.13
N VAL A 267 -5.25 0.30 7.97
CA VAL A 267 -4.66 -1.02 7.67
C VAL A 267 -3.50 -1.32 8.62
N LEU A 268 -2.61 -0.35 8.83
CA LEU A 268 -1.48 -0.55 9.73
C LEU A 268 -1.95 -0.76 11.17
N MET A 269 -3.00 -0.05 11.62
CA MET A 269 -3.66 -0.31 12.90
C MET A 269 -4.23 -1.74 12.98
N ALA A 270 -4.88 -2.21 11.91
CA ALA A 270 -5.46 -3.55 11.86
C ALA A 270 -4.37 -4.65 11.94
N VAL A 271 -3.29 -4.49 11.19
CA VAL A 271 -2.16 -5.42 11.19
C VAL A 271 -1.51 -5.46 12.58
N LEU A 272 -1.22 -4.31 13.17
CA LEU A 272 -0.67 -4.21 14.52
C LEU A 272 -1.60 -4.90 15.55
N TYR A 273 -2.89 -4.63 15.48
CA TYR A 273 -3.87 -5.29 16.36
C TYR A 273 -3.89 -6.81 16.19
N LEU A 274 -3.94 -7.30 14.94
CA LEU A 274 -3.99 -8.75 14.65
C LEU A 274 -2.70 -9.49 15.04
N MET A 275 -1.57 -8.79 15.15
CA MET A 275 -0.31 -9.34 15.63
C MET A 275 -0.25 -9.47 17.16
N HIS A 276 -1.05 -8.65 17.88
CA HIS A 276 -1.10 -8.60 19.34
C HIS A 276 -2.40 -9.14 19.93
N LYS A 277 -3.32 -9.62 19.08
CA LYS A 277 -4.52 -10.30 19.52
C LYS A 277 -4.14 -11.72 19.95
N ASP A 278 -4.27 -12.01 21.23
CA ASP A 278 -4.15 -13.35 21.83
C ASP A 278 -5.29 -14.29 21.34
#